data_6313115d643f63ef07971dcbf1dc81da
#
_entry.id   6313115d643f63ef07971dcbf1dc81da
#
_cell.length_a   1.000
_cell.length_b   1.000
_cell.length_c   1.000
_cell.angle_alpha   90.00
_cell.angle_beta   90.00
_cell.angle_gamma   90.00
#
_symmetry.space_group_name_H-M   'P 1'
#
loop_
_entity.id
_entity.type
_entity.pdbx_description
1 polymer ?
#
loop_
_entity_poly.entity_id
_entity_poly.type
_entity_poly.pdbx_seq_one_letter_code
_entity_poly.pdbx_strand_id
1 'polypeptide(L)'
;MDQTAADRLRRRNRVIGLSAAGVIAGMVGLAFASVPLYRMFCQVTGYNGTVQVGGGAPGAPAGAAAKVLTIRFNANTHPGLPWRFGPDQPSMSLRVGEEGMAYYYARNLSATPVTGVATYNVTPEVAGKYFHKTACFCFEEQTLEGGQQVDMPIAFWVDPKIAEDPNTRDIRTITISYTFFRSLDDAERSGALANAGPHVGAAPRATP
;
A
#
# COMPACT_ATOMS: atom_id res chain seq x y z
N MET A 1 26.78 -17.03 -61.16
CA MET A 1 26.72 -16.70 -59.71
C MET A 1 25.36 -17.15 -59.22
N ASP A 2 25.37 -18.12 -58.29
CA ASP A 2 24.20 -18.89 -57.90
C ASP A 2 23.11 -18.04 -57.21
N GLN A 3 22.01 -17.75 -57.88
CA GLN A 3 20.79 -17.12 -57.33
C GLN A 3 20.25 -17.93 -56.16
N THR A 4 20.39 -19.27 -56.20
CA THR A 4 19.97 -20.19 -55.14
C THR A 4 20.74 -20.02 -53.82
N ALA A 5 21.99 -19.62 -53.83
CA ALA A 5 22.80 -19.37 -52.64
C ALA A 5 22.42 -18.04 -51.99
N ALA A 6 22.12 -17.01 -52.80
CA ALA A 6 21.69 -15.70 -52.29
C ALA A 6 20.31 -15.78 -51.63
N ASP A 7 19.36 -16.56 -52.18
CA ASP A 7 18.03 -16.74 -51.63
C ASP A 7 18.06 -17.53 -50.31
N ARG A 8 18.93 -18.52 -50.18
CA ARG A 8 19.14 -19.25 -48.91
C ARG A 8 19.72 -18.35 -47.82
N LEU A 9 20.65 -17.48 -48.17
CA LEU A 9 21.22 -16.50 -47.22
C LEU A 9 20.16 -15.48 -46.77
N ARG A 10 19.39 -14.96 -47.70
CA ARG A 10 18.25 -14.02 -47.36
C ARG A 10 17.25 -14.68 -46.47
N ARG A 11 16.82 -15.92 -46.74
CA ARG A 11 15.86 -16.67 -45.89
C ARG A 11 16.46 -16.90 -44.52
N ARG A 12 17.72 -17.31 -44.40
CA ARG A 12 18.38 -17.53 -43.10
C ARG A 12 18.50 -16.25 -42.31
N ASN A 13 18.90 -15.15 -42.92
CA ASN A 13 18.97 -13.85 -42.25
C ASN A 13 17.61 -13.34 -41.80
N ARG A 14 16.56 -13.58 -42.61
CA ARG A 14 15.18 -13.23 -42.21
C ARG A 14 14.68 -14.03 -41.02
N VAL A 15 15.00 -15.34 -40.97
CA VAL A 15 14.63 -16.17 -39.81
C VAL A 15 15.40 -15.73 -38.58
N ILE A 16 16.70 -15.47 -38.67
CA ILE A 16 17.51 -14.96 -37.54
C ILE A 16 16.97 -13.58 -37.07
N GLY A 17 16.69 -12.70 -38.00
CA GLY A 17 16.13 -11.39 -37.65
C GLY A 17 14.77 -11.45 -36.96
N LEU A 18 13.88 -12.32 -37.45
CA LEU A 18 12.57 -12.54 -36.83
C LEU A 18 12.68 -13.20 -35.45
N SER A 19 13.59 -14.17 -35.27
CA SER A 19 13.79 -14.81 -33.97
C SER A 19 14.40 -13.82 -32.96
N ALA A 20 15.35 -13.00 -33.37
CA ALA A 20 15.92 -11.96 -32.52
C ALA A 20 14.87 -10.91 -32.12
N ALA A 21 14.05 -10.46 -33.06
CA ALA A 21 12.94 -9.55 -32.78
C ALA A 21 11.91 -10.16 -31.81
N GLY A 22 11.60 -11.45 -31.98
CA GLY A 22 10.73 -12.21 -31.09
C GLY A 22 11.27 -12.31 -29.65
N VAL A 23 12.57 -12.56 -29.50
CA VAL A 23 13.22 -12.59 -28.18
C VAL A 23 13.16 -11.21 -27.51
N ILE A 24 13.50 -10.14 -28.24
CA ILE A 24 13.44 -8.78 -27.71
C ILE A 24 12.02 -8.43 -27.28
N ALA A 25 11.04 -8.70 -28.11
CA ALA A 25 9.62 -8.45 -27.79
C ALA A 25 9.18 -9.25 -26.56
N GLY A 26 9.61 -10.50 -26.44
CA GLY A 26 9.36 -11.35 -25.26
C GLY A 26 9.98 -10.78 -23.98
N MET A 27 11.23 -10.32 -24.04
CA MET A 27 11.91 -9.70 -22.89
C MET A 27 11.23 -8.41 -22.45
N VAL A 28 10.83 -7.56 -23.39
CA VAL A 28 10.08 -6.33 -23.11
C VAL A 28 8.72 -6.66 -22.49
N GLY A 29 8.01 -7.65 -23.06
CA GLY A 29 6.74 -8.12 -22.50
C GLY A 29 6.87 -8.64 -21.07
N LEU A 30 7.90 -9.44 -20.78
CA LEU A 30 8.21 -9.92 -19.44
C LEU A 30 8.52 -8.77 -18.46
N ALA A 31 9.29 -7.78 -18.90
CA ALA A 31 9.61 -6.61 -18.08
C ALA A 31 8.34 -5.84 -17.68
N PHE A 32 7.42 -5.62 -18.60
CA PHE A 32 6.13 -4.98 -18.29
C PHE A 32 5.20 -5.86 -17.45
N ALA A 33 5.22 -7.18 -17.65
CA ALA A 33 4.40 -8.11 -16.89
C ALA A 33 4.91 -8.31 -15.45
N SER A 34 6.18 -8.05 -15.17
CA SER A 34 6.76 -8.24 -13.83
C SER A 34 6.11 -7.32 -12.78
N VAL A 35 5.77 -6.09 -13.13
CA VAL A 35 5.17 -5.12 -12.20
C VAL A 35 3.80 -5.56 -11.69
N PRO A 36 2.81 -5.90 -12.55
CA PRO A 36 1.52 -6.36 -12.05
C PRO A 36 1.63 -7.72 -11.31
N LEU A 37 2.53 -8.59 -11.75
CA LEU A 37 2.75 -9.88 -11.10
C LEU A 37 3.32 -9.70 -9.68
N TYR A 38 4.28 -8.80 -9.51
CA TYR A 38 4.85 -8.46 -8.20
C TYR A 38 3.81 -7.83 -7.27
N ARG A 39 2.97 -6.93 -7.78
CA ARG A 39 1.86 -6.34 -7.01
C ARG A 39 0.88 -7.41 -6.53
N MET A 40 0.49 -8.33 -7.40
CA MET A 40 -0.39 -9.45 -7.03
C MET A 40 0.26 -10.34 -5.97
N PHE A 41 1.54 -10.65 -6.10
CA PHE A 41 2.31 -11.39 -5.10
C PHE A 41 2.31 -10.69 -3.75
N CYS A 42 2.58 -9.38 -3.69
CA CYS A 42 2.55 -8.60 -2.45
C CYS A 42 1.15 -8.59 -1.82
N GLN A 43 0.09 -8.49 -2.61
CA GLN A 43 -1.29 -8.51 -2.12
C GLN A 43 -1.65 -9.86 -1.48
N VAL A 44 -1.28 -10.97 -2.10
CA VAL A 44 -1.61 -12.31 -1.61
C VAL A 44 -0.76 -12.69 -0.39
N THR A 45 0.53 -12.31 -0.40
CA THR A 45 1.48 -12.69 0.65
C THR A 45 1.56 -11.68 1.79
N GLY A 46 1.04 -10.46 1.61
CA GLY A 46 1.23 -9.34 2.53
C GLY A 46 2.69 -8.89 2.62
N TYR A 47 3.51 -9.25 1.64
CA TYR A 47 4.92 -8.86 1.60
C TYR A 47 5.04 -7.33 1.47
N ASN A 48 6.08 -6.76 2.08
CA ASN A 48 6.35 -5.32 2.09
C ASN A 48 5.27 -4.48 2.83
N GLY A 49 4.64 -5.03 3.89
CA GLY A 49 3.67 -4.31 4.72
C GLY A 49 2.30 -4.08 4.10
N THR A 50 1.96 -4.83 3.03
CA THR A 50 0.64 -4.74 2.40
C THR A 50 -0.44 -5.21 3.38
N VAL A 51 -1.36 -4.33 3.76
CA VAL A 51 -2.49 -4.68 4.63
C VAL A 51 -3.68 -5.17 3.82
N GLN A 52 -4.47 -6.03 4.44
CA GLN A 52 -5.72 -6.49 3.87
C GLN A 52 -6.82 -5.44 4.07
N VAL A 53 -7.69 -5.28 3.09
CA VAL A 53 -8.80 -4.35 3.14
C VAL A 53 -10.11 -5.11 3.05
N GLY A 54 -11.02 -4.85 3.97
CA GLY A 54 -12.32 -5.49 4.07
C GLY A 54 -12.32 -6.71 5.00
N GLY A 55 -13.49 -7.19 5.32
CA GLY A 55 -13.78 -8.24 6.29
C GLY A 55 -13.98 -7.70 7.70
N GLY A 56 -15.09 -8.06 8.33
CA GLY A 56 -15.34 -7.72 9.74
C GLY A 56 -14.39 -8.48 10.67
N ALA A 57 -14.14 -7.93 11.84
CA ALA A 57 -13.34 -8.58 12.87
C ALA A 57 -14.01 -9.92 13.30
N PRO A 58 -13.25 -11.03 13.37
CA PRO A 58 -13.81 -12.33 13.75
C PRO A 58 -14.21 -12.41 15.23
N GLY A 59 -13.90 -11.40 16.02
CA GLY A 59 -13.98 -11.42 17.47
C GLY A 59 -12.73 -12.01 18.13
N ALA A 60 -12.49 -11.63 19.37
CA ALA A 60 -11.38 -12.20 20.12
C ALA A 60 -11.60 -13.70 20.36
N PRO A 61 -10.58 -14.56 20.15
CA PRO A 61 -10.70 -15.97 20.45
C PRO A 61 -11.03 -16.18 21.94
N ALA A 62 -11.94 -17.11 22.21
CA ALA A 62 -12.28 -17.50 23.57
C ALA A 62 -11.07 -18.20 24.23
N GLY A 63 -10.58 -17.68 25.36
CA GLY A 63 -9.55 -18.31 26.19
C GLY A 63 -8.29 -17.48 26.43
N ALA A 64 -7.38 -18.01 27.24
CA ALA A 64 -6.13 -17.35 27.67
C ALA A 64 -5.11 -17.06 26.55
N ALA A 65 -5.37 -17.52 25.33
CA ALA A 65 -4.52 -17.35 24.15
C ALA A 65 -4.72 -16.02 23.42
N ALA A 66 -5.60 -15.13 23.91
CA ALA A 66 -5.84 -13.85 23.27
C ALA A 66 -4.62 -12.94 23.46
N LYS A 67 -3.71 -13.00 22.48
CA LYS A 67 -2.53 -12.14 22.41
C LYS A 67 -2.96 -10.69 22.38
N VAL A 68 -2.38 -9.88 23.28
CA VAL A 68 -2.54 -8.43 23.30
C VAL A 68 -1.36 -7.81 22.55
N LEU A 69 -1.68 -6.93 21.63
CA LEU A 69 -0.71 -6.14 20.84
C LEU A 69 -0.83 -4.67 21.22
N THR A 70 0.30 -3.98 21.18
CA THR A 70 0.32 -2.52 21.23
C THR A 70 0.33 -2.00 19.79
N ILE A 71 -0.71 -1.25 19.43
CA ILE A 71 -0.78 -0.56 18.15
C ILE A 71 -0.31 0.88 18.38
N ARG A 72 0.74 1.27 17.68
CA ARG A 72 1.27 2.64 17.70
C ARG A 72 0.85 3.39 16.47
N PHE A 73 0.53 4.66 16.63
CA PHE A 73 0.08 5.53 15.55
C PHE A 73 1.14 6.59 15.28
N ASN A 74 1.59 6.66 14.03
CA ASN A 74 2.53 7.67 13.57
C ASN A 74 1.88 8.47 12.43
N ALA A 75 2.18 9.76 12.39
CA ALA A 75 1.61 10.69 11.43
C ALA A 75 2.68 11.66 10.94
N ASN A 76 2.80 11.78 9.64
CA ASN A 76 3.74 12.68 8.98
C ASN A 76 3.03 13.49 7.90
N THR A 77 3.61 14.66 7.61
CA THR A 77 3.19 15.52 6.51
C THR A 77 4.40 15.83 5.65
N HIS A 78 4.28 15.71 4.34
CA HIS A 78 5.34 16.12 3.42
C HIS A 78 5.55 17.65 3.53
N PRO A 79 6.79 18.16 3.49
CA PRO A 79 7.09 19.59 3.68
C PRO A 79 6.34 20.54 2.75
N GLY A 80 5.94 20.07 1.57
CA GLY A 80 5.14 20.85 0.60
C GLY A 80 3.65 20.96 0.90
N LEU A 81 3.14 20.25 1.91
CA LEU A 81 1.73 20.26 2.30
C LEU A 81 1.56 21.12 3.57
N PRO A 82 0.83 22.25 3.52
CA PRO A 82 0.67 23.15 4.66
C PRO A 82 -0.40 22.64 5.64
N TRP A 83 -0.31 21.36 6.00
CA TRP A 83 -1.22 20.73 6.95
C TRP A 83 -0.51 20.37 8.25
N ARG A 84 -1.26 20.40 9.34
CA ARG A 84 -0.89 19.72 10.58
C ARG A 84 -1.70 18.44 10.66
N PHE A 85 -1.03 17.32 10.77
CA PHE A 85 -1.63 16.01 10.85
C PHE A 85 -1.05 15.22 12.01
N GLY A 86 -1.89 14.57 12.78
CA GLY A 86 -1.46 13.82 13.95
C GLY A 86 -2.51 12.82 14.44
N PRO A 87 -2.11 11.79 15.19
CA PRO A 87 -3.04 10.93 15.89
C PRO A 87 -3.55 11.60 17.18
N ASP A 88 -4.79 11.37 17.55
CA ASP A 88 -5.34 11.82 18.84
C ASP A 88 -4.71 11.07 20.02
N GLN A 89 -4.35 9.81 19.79
CA GLN A 89 -3.67 8.97 20.77
C GLN A 89 -2.41 8.33 20.14
N PRO A 90 -1.28 8.30 20.85
CA PRO A 90 -0.03 7.78 20.28
C PRO A 90 -0.02 6.25 20.15
N SER A 91 -0.84 5.55 20.95
CA SER A 91 -0.94 4.09 20.91
C SER A 91 -2.20 3.60 21.62
N MET A 92 -2.59 2.37 21.31
CA MET A 92 -3.62 1.63 22.04
C MET A 92 -3.23 0.16 22.18
N SER A 93 -3.78 -0.51 23.20
CA SER A 93 -3.67 -1.97 23.34
C SER A 93 -4.90 -2.62 22.73
N LEU A 94 -4.69 -3.64 21.90
CA LEU A 94 -5.75 -4.36 21.20
C LEU A 94 -5.51 -5.87 21.32
N ARG A 95 -6.56 -6.63 21.58
CA ARG A 95 -6.51 -8.09 21.46
C ARG A 95 -6.62 -8.49 20.00
N VAL A 96 -5.90 -9.52 19.60
CA VAL A 96 -6.05 -10.09 18.27
C VAL A 96 -7.50 -10.52 18.03
N GLY A 97 -8.05 -10.23 16.85
CA GLY A 97 -9.46 -10.50 16.53
C GLY A 97 -10.45 -9.45 17.00
N GLU A 98 -10.08 -8.54 17.88
CA GLU A 98 -10.93 -7.40 18.27
C GLU A 98 -10.81 -6.26 17.25
N GLU A 99 -11.90 -5.54 17.05
CA GLU A 99 -11.90 -4.31 16.26
C GLU A 99 -11.42 -3.14 17.13
N GLY A 100 -10.45 -2.42 16.61
CA GLY A 100 -9.96 -1.17 17.20
C GLY A 100 -10.36 0.01 16.34
N MET A 101 -10.64 1.14 17.01
CA MET A 101 -10.88 2.41 16.37
C MET A 101 -9.91 3.46 16.90
N ALA A 102 -9.31 4.21 15.99
CA ALA A 102 -8.43 5.32 16.32
C ALA A 102 -8.77 6.53 15.44
N TYR A 103 -8.45 7.70 15.95
CA TYR A 103 -8.70 8.96 15.27
C TYR A 103 -7.39 9.68 14.98
N TYR A 104 -7.36 10.30 13.81
CA TYR A 104 -6.36 11.28 13.43
C TYR A 104 -7.06 12.61 13.18
N TYR A 105 -6.36 13.70 13.41
CA TYR A 105 -6.81 15.01 13.00
C TYR A 105 -5.95 15.54 11.87
N ALA A 106 -6.56 16.24 10.92
CA ALA A 106 -5.85 17.01 9.91
C ALA A 106 -6.37 18.44 9.91
N ARG A 107 -5.46 19.42 9.86
CA ARG A 107 -5.79 20.84 9.79
C ARG A 107 -4.98 21.52 8.69
N ASN A 108 -5.68 22.21 7.79
CA ASN A 108 -5.07 23.08 6.80
C ASN A 108 -4.60 24.39 7.48
N LEU A 109 -3.32 24.68 7.43
CA LEU A 109 -2.74 25.90 8.02
C LEU A 109 -2.71 27.08 7.05
N SER A 110 -3.06 26.88 5.77
CA SER A 110 -3.15 27.94 4.77
C SER A 110 -4.50 28.64 4.80
N ALA A 111 -4.60 29.77 4.13
CA ALA A 111 -5.85 30.52 3.96
C ALA A 111 -6.70 30.04 2.76
N THR A 112 -6.17 29.13 1.93
CA THR A 112 -6.81 28.63 0.71
C THR A 112 -7.06 27.12 0.82
N PRO A 113 -8.03 26.58 0.06
CA PRO A 113 -8.24 25.14 -0.01
C PRO A 113 -6.97 24.41 -0.49
N VAL A 114 -6.65 23.31 0.14
CA VAL A 114 -5.49 22.47 -0.21
C VAL A 114 -5.91 21.00 -0.20
N THR A 115 -5.55 20.30 -1.27
CA THR A 115 -5.76 18.85 -1.40
C THR A 115 -4.53 18.09 -0.93
N GLY A 116 -4.75 17.00 -0.20
CA GLY A 116 -3.73 16.07 0.25
C GLY A 116 -4.11 14.63 -0.03
N VAL A 117 -3.10 13.82 -0.28
CA VAL A 117 -3.20 12.38 -0.52
C VAL A 117 -2.46 11.64 0.57
N ALA A 118 -3.11 10.67 1.20
CA ALA A 118 -2.51 9.87 2.26
C ALA A 118 -1.89 8.58 1.72
N THR A 119 -0.69 8.27 2.16
CA THR A 119 -0.12 6.92 2.11
C THR A 119 -0.03 6.35 3.52
N TYR A 120 -0.01 5.03 3.63
CA TYR A 120 0.20 4.40 4.93
C TYR A 120 1.12 3.19 4.81
N ASN A 121 1.77 2.87 5.91
CA ASN A 121 2.67 1.72 6.06
C ASN A 121 2.46 1.06 7.42
N VAL A 122 2.68 -0.25 7.49
CA VAL A 122 2.63 -1.06 8.71
C VAL A 122 4.00 -1.64 9.00
N THR A 123 4.48 -1.43 10.22
CA THR A 123 5.79 -1.92 10.68
C THR A 123 5.60 -2.80 11.94
N PRO A 124 6.21 -4.01 12.02
CA PRO A 124 7.07 -4.63 11.00
C PRO A 124 6.26 -5.13 9.79
N GLU A 125 6.86 -5.12 8.61
CA GLU A 125 6.22 -5.46 7.33
C GLU A 125 5.55 -6.85 7.34
N VAL A 126 6.18 -7.82 8.02
CA VAL A 126 5.65 -9.19 8.15
C VAL A 126 4.30 -9.24 8.88
N ALA A 127 3.96 -8.22 9.67
CA ALA A 127 2.66 -8.09 10.33
C ALA A 127 1.57 -7.57 9.38
N GLY A 128 1.93 -6.95 8.27
CA GLY A 128 0.99 -6.32 7.34
C GLY A 128 -0.08 -7.27 6.81
N LYS A 129 0.27 -8.53 6.52
CA LYS A 129 -0.70 -9.55 6.05
C LYS A 129 -1.76 -9.93 7.09
N TYR A 130 -1.51 -9.67 8.38
CA TYR A 130 -2.44 -9.92 9.48
C TYR A 130 -3.19 -8.65 9.92
N PHE A 131 -2.80 -7.50 9.39
CA PHE A 131 -3.42 -6.24 9.71
C PHE A 131 -4.55 -5.95 8.70
N HIS A 132 -5.79 -5.92 9.18
CA HIS A 132 -6.97 -5.69 8.38
C HIS A 132 -7.56 -4.33 8.72
N LYS A 133 -7.79 -3.54 7.68
CA LYS A 133 -8.41 -2.23 7.79
C LYS A 133 -9.83 -2.29 7.25
N THR A 134 -10.83 -2.02 8.10
CA THR A 134 -12.25 -2.09 7.76
C THR A 134 -12.79 -0.76 7.24
N ALA A 135 -12.30 0.35 7.79
CA ALA A 135 -12.64 1.69 7.32
C ALA A 135 -11.43 2.63 7.39
N CYS A 136 -11.31 3.51 6.42
CA CYS A 136 -10.23 4.49 6.36
C CYS A 136 -10.61 5.70 5.50
N PHE A 137 -10.14 6.85 5.92
CA PHE A 137 -10.20 8.10 5.18
C PHE A 137 -9.20 8.17 4.00
N CYS A 138 -8.22 7.26 3.92
CA CYS A 138 -7.08 7.33 2.99
C CYS A 138 -7.35 6.77 1.59
N PHE A 139 -8.60 6.46 1.26
CA PHE A 139 -8.95 5.93 -0.07
C PHE A 139 -9.17 7.02 -1.11
N GLU A 140 -9.35 8.27 -0.70
CA GLU A 140 -9.65 9.40 -1.57
C GLU A 140 -8.73 10.58 -1.28
N GLU A 141 -8.60 11.46 -2.26
CA GLU A 141 -7.98 12.77 -2.05
C GLU A 141 -8.84 13.58 -1.08
N GLN A 142 -8.20 14.16 -0.07
CA GLN A 142 -8.87 15.00 0.91
C GLN A 142 -8.59 16.46 0.61
N THR A 143 -9.64 17.25 0.40
CA THR A 143 -9.51 18.71 0.26
C THR A 143 -10.02 19.37 1.52
N LEU A 144 -9.17 20.14 2.18
CA LEU A 144 -9.51 20.95 3.34
C LEU A 144 -9.53 22.42 2.96
N GLU A 145 -10.62 23.10 3.34
CA GLU A 145 -10.72 24.56 3.22
C GLU A 145 -9.67 25.27 4.06
N GLY A 146 -9.44 26.56 3.78
CA GLY A 146 -8.47 27.37 4.54
C GLY A 146 -8.80 27.38 6.04
N GLY A 147 -7.86 26.92 6.86
CA GLY A 147 -8.03 26.83 8.32
C GLY A 147 -8.91 25.68 8.82
N GLN A 148 -9.52 24.90 7.92
CA GLN A 148 -10.40 23.78 8.29
C GLN A 148 -9.61 22.70 9.02
N GLN A 149 -10.26 22.10 10.04
CA GLN A 149 -9.83 20.89 10.72
C GLN A 149 -10.89 19.81 10.58
N VAL A 150 -10.44 18.57 10.38
CA VAL A 150 -11.31 17.38 10.31
C VAL A 150 -10.72 16.25 11.14
N ASP A 151 -11.59 15.44 11.72
CA ASP A 151 -11.22 14.20 12.38
C ASP A 151 -11.37 13.03 11.39
N MET A 152 -10.37 12.16 11.36
CA MET A 152 -10.25 11.08 10.40
C MET A 152 -10.22 9.74 11.13
N PRO A 153 -11.36 9.04 11.24
CA PRO A 153 -11.42 7.74 11.90
C PRO A 153 -10.76 6.64 11.05
N ILE A 154 -10.10 5.71 11.74
CA ILE A 154 -9.66 4.43 11.18
C ILE A 154 -10.24 3.31 12.04
N ALA A 155 -10.83 2.31 11.38
CA ALA A 155 -11.23 1.06 12.01
C ALA A 155 -10.38 -0.08 11.45
N PHE A 156 -9.90 -0.93 12.33
CA PHE A 156 -8.97 -2.01 11.99
C PHE A 156 -9.05 -3.15 13.00
N TRP A 157 -8.53 -4.31 12.60
CA TRP A 157 -8.33 -5.45 13.50
C TRP A 157 -7.10 -6.25 13.08
N VAL A 158 -6.58 -7.08 13.96
CA VAL A 158 -5.41 -7.93 13.69
C VAL A 158 -5.83 -9.40 13.73
N ASP A 159 -5.52 -10.15 12.65
CA ASP A 159 -5.86 -11.57 12.53
C ASP A 159 -5.20 -12.38 13.66
N PRO A 160 -5.96 -13.19 14.40
CA PRO A 160 -5.43 -14.09 15.43
C PRO A 160 -4.30 -14.99 14.94
N LYS A 161 -4.24 -15.33 13.66
CA LYS A 161 -3.17 -16.12 13.03
C LYS A 161 -1.77 -15.50 13.22
N ILE A 162 -1.67 -14.21 13.52
CA ILE A 162 -0.38 -13.56 13.87
C ILE A 162 0.28 -14.21 15.09
N ALA A 163 -0.50 -14.84 15.97
CA ALA A 163 0.02 -15.53 17.16
C ALA A 163 0.51 -16.94 16.86
N GLU A 164 0.07 -17.53 15.76
CA GLU A 164 0.38 -18.91 15.35
C GLU A 164 1.60 -18.98 14.42
N ASP A 165 1.85 -17.93 13.63
CA ASP A 165 2.98 -17.88 12.69
C ASP A 165 4.31 -17.71 13.44
N PRO A 166 5.28 -18.62 13.26
CA PRO A 166 6.61 -18.53 13.89
C PRO A 166 7.35 -17.21 13.63
N ASN A 167 7.08 -16.56 12.49
CA ASN A 167 7.74 -15.30 12.10
C ASN A 167 7.13 -14.06 12.77
N THR A 168 5.91 -14.19 13.34
CA THR A 168 5.16 -13.05 13.89
C THR A 168 4.69 -13.25 15.32
N ARG A 169 4.76 -14.46 15.85
CA ARG A 169 4.31 -14.78 17.22
C ARG A 169 4.99 -13.95 18.31
N ASP A 170 6.21 -13.47 18.06
CA ASP A 170 6.98 -12.68 19.02
C ASP A 170 6.76 -11.17 18.88
N ILE A 171 6.03 -10.73 17.84
CA ILE A 171 5.66 -9.34 17.65
C ILE A 171 4.69 -8.93 18.76
N ARG A 172 5.03 -7.85 19.46
CA ARG A 172 4.19 -7.25 20.52
C ARG A 172 3.69 -5.87 20.18
N THR A 173 4.34 -5.22 19.20
CA THR A 173 4.00 -3.86 18.77
C THR A 173 3.90 -3.81 17.25
N ILE A 174 2.83 -3.20 16.76
CA ILE A 174 2.63 -2.88 15.35
C ILE A 174 2.50 -1.36 15.26
N THR A 175 3.25 -0.74 14.37
CA THR A 175 3.16 0.70 14.12
C THR A 175 2.47 0.96 12.79
N ILE A 176 1.43 1.77 12.82
CA ILE A 176 0.75 2.28 11.62
C ILE A 176 1.25 3.69 11.40
N SER A 177 1.89 3.92 10.27
CA SER A 177 2.43 5.23 9.88
C SER A 177 1.64 5.77 8.70
N TYR A 178 1.02 6.94 8.87
CA TYR A 178 0.39 7.69 7.78
C TYR A 178 1.26 8.87 7.39
N THR A 179 1.36 9.11 6.09
CA THR A 179 2.04 10.30 5.55
C THR A 179 1.14 10.95 4.51
N PHE A 180 0.86 12.24 4.69
CA PHE A 180 0.15 13.04 3.71
C PHE A 180 1.11 13.75 2.77
N PHE A 181 0.81 13.69 1.47
CA PHE A 181 1.49 14.36 0.37
C PHE A 181 0.52 15.31 -0.34
N ARG A 182 1.06 16.26 -1.07
CA ARG A 182 0.26 17.19 -1.87
C ARG A 182 -0.31 16.54 -3.13
N SER A 183 0.39 15.54 -3.67
CA SER A 183 -0.01 14.78 -4.85
C SER A 183 0.56 13.36 -4.81
N LEU A 184 0.03 12.47 -5.66
CA LEU A 184 0.58 11.14 -5.86
C LEU A 184 2.00 11.18 -6.43
N ASP A 185 2.30 12.13 -7.31
CA ASP A 185 3.63 12.33 -7.88
C ASP A 185 4.68 12.67 -6.79
N ASP A 186 4.28 13.45 -5.76
CA ASP A 186 5.15 13.73 -4.63
C ASP A 186 5.40 12.48 -3.79
N ALA A 187 4.39 11.64 -3.61
CA ALA A 187 4.50 10.37 -2.92
C ALA A 187 5.40 9.38 -3.69
N GLU A 188 5.29 9.31 -5.01
CA GLU A 188 6.17 8.50 -5.86
C GLU A 188 7.62 8.95 -5.77
N ARG A 189 7.88 10.25 -5.93
CA ARG A 189 9.23 10.83 -5.84
C ARG A 189 9.89 10.61 -4.50
N SER A 190 9.12 10.58 -3.42
CA SER A 190 9.61 10.29 -2.07
C SER A 190 9.89 8.79 -1.82
N GLY A 191 9.50 7.91 -2.74
CA GLY A 191 9.56 6.46 -2.56
C GLY A 191 8.48 5.90 -1.63
N ALA A 192 7.55 6.72 -1.15
CA ALA A 192 6.52 6.29 -0.20
C ALA A 192 5.56 5.25 -0.80
N LEU A 193 5.36 5.25 -2.12
CA LEU A 193 4.52 4.27 -2.80
C LEU A 193 5.19 2.90 -2.96
N ALA A 194 6.50 2.81 -2.87
CA ALA A 194 7.20 1.52 -2.93
C ALA A 194 6.79 0.59 -1.77
N ASN A 195 6.44 1.18 -0.62
CA ASN A 195 6.04 0.48 0.61
C ASN A 195 4.56 0.70 0.96
N ALA A 196 3.81 1.43 0.14
CA ALA A 196 2.40 1.67 0.37
C ALA A 196 1.56 0.47 -0.10
N GLY A 197 0.51 0.16 0.65
CA GLY A 197 -0.46 -0.86 0.24
C GLY A 197 -1.14 -0.52 -1.09
N PRO A 198 -1.74 -1.51 -1.77
CA PRO A 198 -2.19 -1.44 -3.17
C PRO A 198 -3.34 -0.45 -3.45
N HIS A 199 -3.83 0.27 -2.48
CA HIS A 199 -5.02 1.12 -2.58
C HIS A 199 -4.73 2.61 -2.69
N VAL A 200 -3.47 3.00 -2.90
CA VAL A 200 -3.14 4.38 -3.19
C VAL A 200 -3.43 4.64 -4.67
N GLY A 201 -4.48 5.38 -4.96
CA GLY A 201 -4.77 5.89 -6.30
C GLY A 201 -5.70 5.07 -7.21
N ALA A 202 -6.46 4.12 -6.70
CA ALA A 202 -7.53 3.45 -7.46
C ALA A 202 -8.90 4.09 -7.18
N ALA A 203 -9.07 5.36 -7.45
CA ALA A 203 -10.39 5.87 -7.75
C ALA A 203 -10.79 5.33 -9.14
N PRO A 204 -11.98 4.72 -9.34
CA PRO A 204 -12.45 4.39 -10.67
C PRO A 204 -12.56 5.70 -11.45
N ARG A 205 -11.79 5.84 -12.52
CA ARG A 205 -12.05 6.90 -13.51
C ARG A 205 -13.48 6.73 -13.96
N ALA A 206 -14.33 7.67 -13.60
CA ALA A 206 -15.61 7.83 -14.26
C ALA A 206 -15.30 8.04 -15.74
N THR A 207 -15.60 7.04 -16.55
CA THR A 207 -15.65 7.20 -18.02
C THR A 207 -16.82 8.10 -18.35
N PRO A 208 -16.66 9.07 -19.27
CA PRO A 208 -17.68 10.00 -19.69
C PRO A 208 -18.90 9.32 -20.34
#